data_46f6957875a8f62973da22093a6583e8
#
_entry.id   46f6957875a8f62973da22093a6583e8
#
_cell.length_a   1.000
_cell.length_b   1.000
_cell.length_c   1.000
_cell.angle_alpha   90.00
_cell.angle_beta   90.00
_cell.angle_gamma   90.00
#
_symmetry.space_group_name_H-M   'P 1'
#
loop_
_entity.id
_entity.type
_entity.pdbx_description
1 polymer ?
#
loop_
_entity_poly.entity_id
_entity_poly.type
_entity_poly.pdbx_seq_one_letter_code
_entity_poly.pdbx_strand_id
1 'polypeptide(L)'
;RVVSLRRQLDAVVRTRELHRKTRSAVPYPIVALVGYTNAGKSTLFNRLTGASVMAEDQLFATLDPTMRAVDIPGRGGRIILSDTVGFVSALPTQLVAAFRATLEEVLGADVIVHVRDIIHPDSEAQKQDVLAVLADLGVDDARRDGMIEVYNKIDQADDDGRRRIANMVERTPLAAAVSALSGEGVDHLLAQVAAQMGRHDRPVRLQLPHGDGATLAWLYQVGEVIERRDDEQSAWLVVRLDAANAGRLEKRLGRSLAWADEEIKAAE
;
A
#
# COMPACT_ATOMS: atom_id res chain seq x y z
N ARG A 1 13.78 38.32 3.58
CA ARG A 1 12.68 37.34 3.89
C ARG A 1 12.49 36.31 2.79
N VAL A 2 12.29 36.70 1.52
CA VAL A 2 12.08 35.76 0.38
C VAL A 2 13.27 34.83 0.16
N VAL A 3 14.51 35.33 0.29
CA VAL A 3 15.75 34.53 0.15
C VAL A 3 15.90 33.49 1.27
N SER A 4 15.48 33.82 2.49
CA SER A 4 15.49 32.90 3.63
C SER A 4 14.48 31.76 3.45
N LEU A 5 13.28 32.07 2.97
CA LEU A 5 12.24 31.08 2.64
C LEU A 5 12.66 30.13 1.50
N ARG A 6 13.31 30.66 0.45
CA ARG A 6 13.87 29.81 -0.62
C ARG A 6 14.94 28.84 -0.10
N ARG A 7 15.87 29.32 0.77
CA ARG A 7 16.89 28.44 1.37
C ARG A 7 16.29 27.36 2.28
N GLN A 8 15.22 27.70 3.01
CA GLN A 8 14.49 26.71 3.82
C GLN A 8 13.76 25.67 2.93
N LEU A 9 13.14 26.10 1.83
CA LEU A 9 12.54 25.23 0.84
C LEU A 9 13.60 24.31 0.18
N ASP A 10 14.73 24.84 -0.23
CA ASP A 10 15.84 24.05 -0.83
C ASP A 10 16.44 23.05 0.18
N ALA A 11 16.51 23.41 1.46
CA ALA A 11 16.96 22.49 2.51
C ALA A 11 15.95 21.34 2.71
N VAL A 12 14.65 21.64 2.72
CA VAL A 12 13.58 20.64 2.80
C VAL A 12 13.59 19.71 1.59
N VAL A 13 13.76 20.26 0.37
CA VAL A 13 13.86 19.46 -0.85
C VAL A 13 15.08 18.52 -0.81
N ARG A 14 16.25 19.00 -0.39
CA ARG A 14 17.46 18.17 -0.26
C ARG A 14 17.33 17.08 0.80
N THR A 15 16.74 17.38 1.94
CA THR A 15 16.48 16.40 2.99
C THR A 15 15.53 15.32 2.47
N ARG A 16 14.52 15.71 1.68
CA ARG A 16 13.56 14.80 1.05
C ARG A 16 14.19 13.93 -0.05
N GLU A 17 15.11 14.46 -0.87
CA GLU A 17 15.88 13.64 -1.83
C GLU A 17 16.77 12.59 -1.13
N LEU A 18 17.35 12.93 0.02
CA LEU A 18 18.07 11.99 0.86
C LEU A 18 17.14 10.90 1.41
N HIS A 19 15.97 11.27 1.91
CA HIS A 19 14.94 10.32 2.35
C HIS A 19 14.43 9.45 1.20
N ARG A 20 14.28 9.99 -0.02
CA ARG A 20 13.92 9.22 -1.22
C ARG A 20 14.98 8.18 -1.59
N LYS A 21 16.28 8.52 -1.52
CA LYS A 21 17.38 7.56 -1.73
C LYS A 21 17.43 6.51 -0.63
N THR A 22 17.13 6.86 0.60
CA THR A 22 17.04 5.91 1.72
C THR A 22 15.81 5.02 1.60
N ARG A 23 14.68 5.51 1.07
CA ARG A 23 13.44 4.75 0.83
C ARG A 23 13.59 3.72 -0.29
N SER A 24 14.33 4.03 -1.39
CA SER A 24 14.65 3.05 -2.43
C SER A 24 15.53 1.89 -1.92
N ALA A 25 16.08 2.03 -0.70
CA ALA A 25 16.80 0.98 0.00
C ALA A 25 15.91 0.16 0.96
N VAL A 26 14.66 0.57 1.21
CA VAL A 26 13.72 -0.21 2.05
C VAL A 26 13.16 -1.36 1.21
N PRO A 27 13.38 -2.60 1.63
CA PRO A 27 13.05 -3.79 0.84
C PRO A 27 11.55 -4.17 0.90
N TYR A 28 10.69 -3.31 1.38
CA TYR A 28 9.27 -3.61 1.61
C TYR A 28 8.40 -2.71 0.75
N PRO A 29 7.29 -3.24 0.19
CA PRO A 29 6.30 -2.47 -0.55
C PRO A 29 5.66 -1.39 0.33
N ILE A 30 5.29 -0.28 -0.31
CA ILE A 30 4.70 0.88 0.34
C ILE A 30 3.20 0.92 0.04
N VAL A 31 2.40 1.04 1.09
CA VAL A 31 0.95 1.24 1.03
C VAL A 31 0.64 2.63 1.56
N ALA A 32 0.08 3.50 0.73
CA ALA A 32 -0.28 4.87 1.10
C ALA A 32 -1.77 4.98 1.42
N LEU A 33 -2.10 5.51 2.60
CA LEU A 33 -3.46 5.89 2.96
C LEU A 33 -3.75 7.29 2.43
N VAL A 34 -4.75 7.43 1.57
CA VAL A 34 -5.24 8.70 1.05
C VAL A 34 -6.70 8.89 1.42
N GLY A 35 -7.19 10.11 1.40
CA GLY A 35 -8.60 10.39 1.66
C GLY A 35 -8.80 11.76 2.30
N TYR A 36 -10.06 12.16 2.40
CA TYR A 36 -10.44 13.47 2.92
C TYR A 36 -10.01 13.64 4.38
N THR A 37 -9.90 14.90 4.85
CA THR A 37 -9.70 15.17 6.29
C THR A 37 -10.82 14.54 7.10
N ASN A 38 -10.50 14.04 8.28
CA ASN A 38 -11.45 13.35 9.17
C ASN A 38 -12.11 12.07 8.61
N ALA A 39 -11.61 11.51 7.50
CA ALA A 39 -12.07 10.20 7.00
C ALA A 39 -11.61 9.02 7.88
N GLY A 40 -10.73 9.26 8.85
CA GLY A 40 -10.23 8.26 9.79
C GLY A 40 -8.94 7.56 9.35
N LYS A 41 -8.13 8.19 8.47
CA LYS A 41 -6.83 7.64 8.01
C LYS A 41 -5.87 7.36 9.18
N SER A 42 -5.61 8.34 10.02
CA SER A 42 -4.69 8.19 11.16
C SER A 42 -5.22 7.22 12.20
N THR A 43 -6.54 7.12 12.39
CA THR A 43 -7.17 6.11 13.24
C THR A 43 -6.94 4.71 12.68
N LEU A 44 -7.13 4.52 11.36
CA LEU A 44 -6.87 3.25 10.68
C LEU A 44 -5.37 2.90 10.71
N PHE A 45 -4.50 3.89 10.48
CA PHE A 45 -3.06 3.73 10.61
C PHE A 45 -2.67 3.23 12.01
N ASN A 46 -3.16 3.88 13.07
CA ASN A 46 -2.90 3.48 14.45
C ASN A 46 -3.38 2.05 14.72
N ARG A 47 -4.56 1.70 14.23
CA ARG A 47 -5.12 0.36 14.36
C ARG A 47 -4.24 -0.70 13.71
N LEU A 48 -3.76 -0.43 12.49
CA LEU A 48 -2.96 -1.38 11.73
C LEU A 48 -1.53 -1.52 12.24
N THR A 49 -0.96 -0.44 12.79
CA THR A 49 0.45 -0.39 13.22
C THR A 49 0.67 -0.62 14.70
N GLY A 50 -0.39 -0.59 15.51
CA GLY A 50 -0.29 -0.55 16.97
C GLY A 50 0.33 0.75 17.51
N ALA A 51 0.45 1.79 16.66
CA ALA A 51 1.01 3.09 17.04
C ALA A 51 -0.03 3.95 17.75
N SER A 52 0.45 5.01 18.42
CA SER A 52 -0.39 6.05 19.05
C SER A 52 -0.06 7.40 18.41
N VAL A 53 -0.21 7.51 17.08
CA VAL A 53 -0.13 8.81 16.42
C VAL A 53 -1.37 9.62 16.78
N MET A 54 -1.19 10.94 17.04
CA MET A 54 -2.29 11.81 17.43
C MET A 54 -3.34 11.83 16.31
N ALA A 55 -4.48 11.20 16.57
CA ALA A 55 -5.64 11.20 15.70
C ALA A 55 -6.68 12.15 16.33
N GLU A 56 -6.58 13.42 15.97
CA GLU A 56 -7.54 14.44 16.44
C GLU A 56 -8.54 14.78 15.33
N ASP A 57 -9.76 15.16 15.72
CA ASP A 57 -10.80 15.69 14.82
C ASP A 57 -10.47 17.13 14.35
N GLN A 58 -9.19 17.39 14.06
CA GLN A 58 -8.70 18.66 13.55
C GLN A 58 -8.34 18.58 12.07
N LEU A 59 -8.60 19.67 11.35
CA LEU A 59 -8.12 19.82 9.98
C LEU A 59 -6.58 19.72 9.98
N PHE A 60 -6.03 18.81 9.16
CA PHE A 60 -4.58 18.59 9.06
C PHE A 60 -3.92 18.00 10.30
N ALA A 61 -4.56 17.04 10.98
CA ALA A 61 -3.98 16.33 12.13
C ALA A 61 -2.61 15.70 11.80
N THR A 62 -2.40 15.29 10.54
CA THR A 62 -1.12 14.78 10.03
C THR A 62 -0.54 15.78 9.03
N LEU A 63 0.58 16.42 9.35
CA LEU A 63 1.31 17.34 8.46
C LEU A 63 2.53 16.67 7.81
N ASP A 64 3.24 15.81 8.56
CA ASP A 64 4.34 15.01 8.05
C ASP A 64 3.92 13.56 7.93
N PRO A 65 4.16 12.90 6.78
CA PRO A 65 3.80 11.51 6.61
C PRO A 65 4.47 10.63 7.64
N THR A 66 3.69 9.78 8.29
CA THR A 66 4.21 8.81 9.26
C THR A 66 4.27 7.44 8.59
N MET A 67 5.44 6.79 8.65
CA MET A 67 5.65 5.46 8.08
C MET A 67 5.88 4.42 9.18
N ARG A 68 5.26 3.25 9.06
CA ARG A 68 5.44 2.11 9.96
C ARG A 68 5.36 0.79 9.20
N ALA A 69 6.14 -0.16 9.67
CA ALA A 69 6.08 -1.52 9.17
C ALA A 69 4.87 -2.25 9.76
N VAL A 70 4.15 -2.98 8.91
CA VAL A 70 2.99 -3.81 9.25
C VAL A 70 3.20 -5.19 8.62
N ASP A 71 2.96 -6.24 9.40
CA ASP A 71 2.98 -7.61 8.89
C ASP A 71 1.63 -7.94 8.26
N ILE A 72 1.63 -8.50 7.04
CA ILE A 72 0.41 -8.89 6.34
C ILE A 72 0.14 -10.36 6.58
N PRO A 73 -1.05 -10.72 7.11
CA PRO A 73 -1.44 -12.12 7.29
C PRO A 73 -1.47 -12.87 5.95
N GLY A 74 -1.00 -14.13 5.97
CA GLY A 74 -1.12 -15.06 4.84
C GLY A 74 -0.08 -14.93 3.72
N ARG A 75 0.64 -13.82 3.61
CA ARG A 75 1.67 -13.61 2.58
C ARG A 75 3.11 -13.76 3.09
N GLY A 76 3.28 -13.88 4.42
CA GLY A 76 4.62 -13.92 5.04
C GLY A 76 5.46 -12.66 4.79
N GLY A 77 4.84 -11.55 4.36
CA GLY A 77 5.51 -10.32 3.98
C GLY A 77 5.17 -9.14 4.89
N ARG A 78 6.09 -8.19 4.91
CA ARG A 78 5.98 -6.92 5.61
C ARG A 78 5.77 -5.80 4.61
N ILE A 79 4.91 -4.83 4.93
CA ILE A 79 4.71 -3.59 4.17
C ILE A 79 5.14 -2.39 5.00
N ILE A 80 5.36 -1.28 4.31
CA ILE A 80 5.43 0.04 4.93
C ILE A 80 4.10 0.73 4.70
N LEU A 81 3.35 0.93 5.77
CA LEU A 81 2.14 1.74 5.73
C LEU A 81 2.51 3.21 5.94
N SER A 82 2.00 4.08 5.07
CA SER A 82 2.20 5.54 5.14
C SER A 82 0.86 6.23 5.39
N ASP A 83 0.75 6.98 6.49
CA ASP A 83 -0.34 7.92 6.73
C ASP A 83 -0.02 9.24 6.06
N THR A 84 -0.92 9.73 5.21
CA THR A 84 -0.71 10.97 4.48
C THR A 84 -1.60 12.09 5.00
N VAL A 85 -1.28 13.32 4.58
CA VAL A 85 -2.12 14.49 4.88
C VAL A 85 -3.52 14.32 4.30
N GLY A 86 -4.54 14.72 5.05
CA GLY A 86 -5.92 14.70 4.58
C GLY A 86 -6.21 15.75 3.53
N PHE A 87 -6.97 15.37 2.50
CA PHE A 87 -7.47 16.30 1.48
C PHE A 87 -8.56 17.20 2.06
N VAL A 88 -8.66 18.42 1.54
CA VAL A 88 -9.73 19.37 1.83
C VAL A 88 -10.24 19.97 0.53
N SER A 89 -11.51 20.34 0.48
CA SER A 89 -12.06 21.13 -0.63
C SER A 89 -11.32 22.46 -0.76
N ALA A 90 -11.04 22.88 -1.99
CA ALA A 90 -10.42 24.16 -2.30
C ALA A 90 -9.10 24.43 -1.52
N LEU A 91 -8.09 23.57 -1.73
CA LEU A 91 -6.74 23.80 -1.22
C LEU A 91 -6.23 25.17 -1.70
N PRO A 92 -5.89 26.10 -0.79
CA PRO A 92 -5.27 27.35 -1.19
C PRO A 92 -4.01 27.10 -2.02
N THR A 93 -3.84 27.79 -3.14
CA THR A 93 -2.71 27.63 -4.07
C THR A 93 -1.35 27.74 -3.39
N GLN A 94 -1.24 28.48 -2.30
CA GLN A 94 -0.01 28.61 -1.51
C GLN A 94 0.31 27.34 -0.70
N LEU A 95 -0.68 26.55 -0.34
CA LEU A 95 -0.51 25.27 0.36
C LEU A 95 -0.31 24.10 -0.61
N VAL A 96 -0.74 24.21 -1.87
CA VAL A 96 -0.56 23.17 -2.88
C VAL A 96 0.90 22.72 -3.01
N ALA A 97 1.86 23.67 -2.97
CA ALA A 97 3.28 23.33 -3.05
C ALA A 97 3.79 22.54 -1.82
N ALA A 98 3.31 22.87 -0.62
CA ALA A 98 3.64 22.14 0.60
C ALA A 98 2.96 20.76 0.62
N PHE A 99 1.70 20.67 0.17
CA PHE A 99 0.96 19.42 0.05
C PHE A 99 1.52 18.52 -1.05
N ARG A 100 1.90 19.09 -2.19
CA ARG A 100 2.51 18.34 -3.29
C ARG A 100 3.70 17.50 -2.82
N ALA A 101 4.50 18.06 -1.94
CA ALA A 101 5.68 17.37 -1.40
C ALA A 101 5.35 16.21 -0.44
N THR A 102 4.23 16.26 0.27
CA THR A 102 3.76 15.14 1.12
C THR A 102 3.00 14.08 0.30
N LEU A 103 2.36 14.51 -0.79
CA LEU A 103 1.63 13.63 -1.71
C LEU A 103 2.54 12.95 -2.75
N GLU A 104 3.79 13.41 -2.93
CA GLU A 104 4.80 12.68 -3.73
C GLU A 104 5.03 11.25 -3.22
N GLU A 105 4.73 10.98 -1.95
CA GLU A 105 4.78 9.62 -1.38
C GLU A 105 3.73 8.70 -1.99
N VAL A 106 2.57 9.23 -2.34
CA VAL A 106 1.49 8.49 -3.02
C VAL A 106 1.94 8.05 -4.42
N LEU A 107 2.74 8.91 -5.11
CA LEU A 107 3.30 8.55 -6.42
C LEU A 107 4.28 7.38 -6.34
N GLY A 108 4.97 7.22 -5.21
CA GLY A 108 5.92 6.14 -4.97
C GLY A 108 5.30 4.90 -4.31
N ALA A 109 4.01 4.92 -3.96
CA ALA A 109 3.35 3.79 -3.32
C ALA A 109 3.06 2.65 -4.31
N ASP A 110 3.21 1.41 -3.87
CA ASP A 110 2.85 0.22 -4.64
C ASP A 110 1.34 -0.02 -4.63
N VAL A 111 0.68 0.32 -3.51
CA VAL A 111 -0.78 0.25 -3.36
C VAL A 111 -1.29 1.56 -2.74
N ILE A 112 -2.37 2.10 -3.27
CA ILE A 112 -3.07 3.25 -2.72
C ILE A 112 -4.36 2.77 -2.10
N VAL A 113 -4.60 3.15 -0.84
CA VAL A 113 -5.81 2.85 -0.08
C VAL A 113 -6.58 4.14 0.15
N HIS A 114 -7.72 4.30 -0.50
CA HIS A 114 -8.57 5.47 -0.39
C HIS A 114 -9.58 5.31 0.74
N VAL A 115 -9.34 5.98 1.86
CA VAL A 115 -10.20 5.93 3.06
C VAL A 115 -11.28 7.01 2.96
N ARG A 116 -12.54 6.58 3.04
CA ARG A 116 -13.73 7.44 2.99
C ARG A 116 -14.54 7.33 4.27
N ASP A 117 -15.05 8.45 4.73
CA ASP A 117 -16.13 8.47 5.71
C ASP A 117 -17.45 8.17 4.99
N ILE A 118 -17.89 6.91 5.06
CA ILE A 118 -19.09 6.48 4.29
C ILE A 118 -20.39 7.02 4.87
N ILE A 119 -20.35 7.51 6.12
CA ILE A 119 -21.53 8.06 6.81
C ILE A 119 -21.70 9.56 6.47
N HIS A 120 -20.64 10.22 6.02
CA HIS A 120 -20.70 11.63 5.68
C HIS A 120 -21.62 11.87 4.47
N PRO A 121 -22.57 12.82 4.52
CA PRO A 121 -23.52 13.09 3.44
C PRO A 121 -22.83 13.42 2.12
N ASP A 122 -21.68 14.11 2.16
CA ASP A 122 -20.90 14.50 0.99
C ASP A 122 -19.81 13.49 0.62
N SER A 123 -19.87 12.24 1.13
CA SER A 123 -18.83 11.22 0.93
C SER A 123 -18.48 11.01 -0.55
N GLU A 124 -19.44 11.06 -1.45
CA GLU A 124 -19.20 10.90 -2.89
C GLU A 124 -18.52 12.14 -3.50
N ALA A 125 -18.94 13.35 -3.11
CA ALA A 125 -18.29 14.58 -3.54
C ALA A 125 -16.83 14.64 -3.06
N GLN A 126 -16.56 14.26 -1.80
CA GLN A 126 -15.23 14.16 -1.25
C GLN A 126 -14.36 13.13 -2.01
N LYS A 127 -14.95 12.02 -2.45
CA LYS A 127 -14.23 11.05 -3.31
C LYS A 127 -13.79 11.70 -4.62
N GLN A 128 -14.68 12.43 -5.29
CA GLN A 128 -14.35 13.09 -6.55
C GLN A 128 -13.24 14.14 -6.38
N ASP A 129 -13.27 14.92 -5.29
CA ASP A 129 -12.20 15.87 -4.96
C ASP A 129 -10.85 15.17 -4.80
N VAL A 130 -10.81 14.05 -4.07
CA VAL A 130 -9.58 13.25 -3.89
C VAL A 130 -9.07 12.71 -5.23
N LEU A 131 -9.94 12.16 -6.06
CA LEU A 131 -9.58 11.64 -7.38
C LEU A 131 -9.03 12.73 -8.29
N ALA A 132 -9.63 13.92 -8.29
CA ALA A 132 -9.15 15.07 -9.06
C ALA A 132 -7.74 15.49 -8.63
N VAL A 133 -7.49 15.59 -7.33
CA VAL A 133 -6.14 15.94 -6.82
C VAL A 133 -5.12 14.85 -7.14
N LEU A 134 -5.46 13.57 -7.06
CA LEU A 134 -4.57 12.47 -7.45
C LEU A 134 -4.23 12.52 -8.95
N ALA A 135 -5.19 12.88 -9.81
CA ALA A 135 -4.96 13.11 -11.23
C ALA A 135 -4.01 14.29 -11.47
N ASP A 136 -4.21 15.42 -10.81
CA ASP A 136 -3.35 16.60 -10.89
C ASP A 136 -1.91 16.32 -10.40
N LEU A 137 -1.74 15.39 -9.49
CA LEU A 137 -0.44 14.90 -9.03
C LEU A 137 0.24 13.96 -10.02
N GLY A 138 -0.47 13.46 -11.04
CA GLY A 138 0.05 12.56 -12.05
C GLY A 138 -0.15 11.07 -11.74
N VAL A 139 -1.07 10.72 -10.83
CA VAL A 139 -1.52 9.32 -10.68
C VAL A 139 -2.38 8.98 -11.89
N ASP A 140 -1.91 8.05 -12.72
CA ASP A 140 -2.60 7.65 -13.95
C ASP A 140 -3.91 6.88 -13.67
N ASP A 141 -4.73 6.69 -14.70
CA ASP A 141 -6.03 6.04 -14.60
C ASP A 141 -5.89 4.59 -14.10
N ALA A 142 -4.92 3.83 -14.61
CA ALA A 142 -4.72 2.45 -14.22
C ALA A 142 -4.41 2.30 -12.72
N ARG A 143 -3.62 3.21 -12.17
CA ARG A 143 -3.33 3.25 -10.73
C ARG A 143 -4.53 3.69 -9.92
N ARG A 144 -5.33 4.65 -10.43
CA ARG A 144 -6.57 5.08 -9.76
C ARG A 144 -7.62 3.96 -9.74
N ASP A 145 -7.77 3.23 -10.86
CA ASP A 145 -8.67 2.06 -10.94
C ASP A 145 -8.20 0.89 -10.06
N GLY A 146 -6.90 0.82 -9.80
CA GLY A 146 -6.28 -0.17 -8.93
C GLY A 146 -6.28 0.20 -7.43
N MET A 147 -6.85 1.34 -7.03
CA MET A 147 -6.94 1.72 -5.62
C MET A 147 -7.92 0.84 -4.86
N ILE A 148 -7.60 0.57 -3.58
CA ILE A 148 -8.55 -0.07 -2.67
C ILE A 148 -9.40 1.02 -2.03
N GLU A 149 -10.71 0.96 -2.22
CA GLU A 149 -11.66 1.89 -1.62
C GLU A 149 -12.11 1.39 -0.25
N VAL A 150 -11.87 2.16 0.81
CA VAL A 150 -12.22 1.79 2.17
C VAL A 150 -13.39 2.63 2.66
N TYR A 151 -14.52 1.98 2.88
CA TYR A 151 -15.72 2.57 3.50
C TYR A 151 -15.57 2.51 5.02
N ASN A 152 -15.02 3.57 5.59
CA ASN A 152 -14.76 3.66 7.03
C ASN A 152 -15.96 4.20 7.82
N LYS A 153 -15.91 4.04 9.16
CA LYS A 153 -16.90 4.44 10.15
C LYS A 153 -18.22 3.66 10.08
N ILE A 154 -18.16 2.39 9.66
CA ILE A 154 -19.36 1.54 9.59
C ILE A 154 -20.00 1.27 10.97
N ASP A 155 -19.26 1.50 12.04
CA ASP A 155 -19.76 1.47 13.44
C ASP A 155 -20.85 2.53 13.70
N GLN A 156 -20.90 3.59 12.92
CA GLN A 156 -21.90 4.66 13.02
C GLN A 156 -23.14 4.41 12.14
N ALA A 157 -23.12 3.37 11.31
CA ALA A 157 -24.24 3.03 10.43
C ALA A 157 -25.32 2.26 11.20
N ASP A 158 -26.58 2.60 10.93
CA ASP A 158 -27.71 1.76 11.33
C ASP A 158 -27.82 0.49 10.45
N ASP A 159 -28.74 -0.40 10.75
CA ASP A 159 -28.90 -1.68 10.06
C ASP A 159 -29.16 -1.52 8.54
N ASP A 160 -29.91 -0.50 8.15
CA ASP A 160 -30.17 -0.20 6.74
C ASP A 160 -28.94 0.38 6.05
N GLY A 161 -28.19 1.22 6.74
CA GLY A 161 -26.90 1.75 6.29
C GLY A 161 -25.89 0.63 6.09
N ARG A 162 -25.78 -0.29 7.04
CA ARG A 162 -24.88 -1.47 6.94
C ARG A 162 -25.23 -2.35 5.73
N ARG A 163 -26.51 -2.60 5.48
CA ARG A 163 -26.96 -3.34 4.29
C ARG A 163 -26.60 -2.62 2.99
N ARG A 164 -26.78 -1.29 2.93
CA ARG A 164 -26.36 -0.49 1.76
C ARG A 164 -24.85 -0.56 1.54
N ILE A 165 -24.06 -0.41 2.59
CA ILE A 165 -22.59 -0.48 2.52
C ILE A 165 -22.14 -1.88 2.04
N ALA A 166 -22.74 -2.96 2.57
CA ALA A 166 -22.44 -4.33 2.11
C ALA A 166 -22.69 -4.50 0.60
N ASN A 167 -23.83 -4.02 0.11
CA ASN A 167 -24.15 -4.04 -1.33
C ASN A 167 -23.18 -3.19 -2.17
N MET A 168 -22.66 -2.09 -1.62
CA MET A 168 -21.64 -1.28 -2.30
C MET A 168 -20.32 -2.03 -2.41
N VAL A 169 -19.87 -2.71 -1.33
CA VAL A 169 -18.66 -3.54 -1.35
C VAL A 169 -18.77 -4.65 -2.38
N GLU A 170 -19.90 -5.37 -2.44
CA GLU A 170 -20.13 -6.43 -3.43
C GLU A 170 -20.03 -5.95 -4.89
N ARG A 171 -20.40 -4.71 -5.16
CA ARG A 171 -20.38 -4.11 -6.50
C ARG A 171 -19.05 -3.45 -6.87
N THR A 172 -18.18 -3.25 -5.91
CA THR A 172 -16.89 -2.56 -6.10
C THR A 172 -15.75 -3.58 -5.93
N PRO A 173 -15.05 -3.97 -7.00
CA PRO A 173 -14.09 -5.08 -6.97
C PRO A 173 -12.96 -4.94 -5.93
N LEU A 174 -12.59 -3.70 -5.62
CA LEU A 174 -11.52 -3.37 -4.66
C LEU A 174 -12.08 -2.47 -3.56
N ALA A 175 -13.07 -2.97 -2.81
CA ALA A 175 -13.63 -2.22 -1.69
C ALA A 175 -13.68 -3.05 -0.41
N ALA A 176 -13.46 -2.38 0.73
CA ALA A 176 -13.59 -2.95 2.06
C ALA A 176 -14.42 -2.03 2.96
N ALA A 177 -15.37 -2.60 3.69
CA ALA A 177 -16.09 -1.89 4.75
C ALA A 177 -15.35 -2.10 6.06
N VAL A 178 -15.00 -1.01 6.76
CA VAL A 178 -14.21 -1.08 8.00
C VAL A 178 -14.73 -0.12 9.07
N SER A 179 -14.48 -0.46 10.31
CA SER A 179 -14.44 0.50 11.41
C SER A 179 -13.00 0.58 11.91
N ALA A 180 -12.31 1.67 11.63
CA ALA A 180 -10.98 1.92 12.16
C ALA A 180 -11.00 1.99 13.71
N LEU A 181 -12.13 2.36 14.30
CA LEU A 181 -12.30 2.47 15.74
C LEU A 181 -12.42 1.10 16.42
N SER A 182 -13.32 0.22 15.93
CA SER A 182 -13.53 -1.11 16.50
C SER A 182 -12.58 -2.18 15.98
N GLY A 183 -12.08 -2.03 14.74
CA GLY A 183 -11.29 -3.01 14.03
C GLY A 183 -12.12 -3.93 13.12
N GLU A 184 -13.45 -3.76 13.07
CA GLU A 184 -14.32 -4.51 12.17
C GLU A 184 -13.88 -4.34 10.71
N GLY A 185 -13.77 -5.45 9.96
CA GLY A 185 -13.42 -5.46 8.54
C GLY A 185 -11.93 -5.23 8.20
N VAL A 186 -11.07 -4.96 9.18
CA VAL A 186 -9.64 -4.67 8.97
C VAL A 186 -8.90 -5.87 8.38
N ASP A 187 -9.21 -7.09 8.81
CA ASP A 187 -8.59 -8.31 8.27
C ASP A 187 -8.92 -8.49 6.77
N HIS A 188 -10.14 -8.16 6.37
CA HIS A 188 -10.54 -8.18 4.96
C HIS A 188 -9.78 -7.13 4.13
N LEU A 189 -9.59 -5.93 4.68
CA LEU A 189 -8.75 -4.90 4.04
C LEU A 189 -7.31 -5.40 3.86
N LEU A 190 -6.71 -5.99 4.89
CA LEU A 190 -5.34 -6.54 4.79
C LEU A 190 -5.24 -7.65 3.75
N ALA A 191 -6.25 -8.51 3.64
CA ALA A 191 -6.32 -9.54 2.60
C ALA A 191 -6.39 -8.93 1.19
N GLN A 192 -7.16 -7.85 0.99
CA GLN A 192 -7.21 -7.14 -0.29
C GLN A 192 -5.89 -6.45 -0.62
N VAL A 193 -5.23 -5.82 0.36
CA VAL A 193 -3.89 -5.25 0.18
C VAL A 193 -2.91 -6.34 -0.26
N ALA A 194 -2.92 -7.50 0.41
CA ALA A 194 -2.08 -8.64 0.04
C ALA A 194 -2.33 -9.11 -1.40
N ALA A 195 -3.61 -9.25 -1.79
CA ALA A 195 -4.00 -9.65 -3.13
C ALA A 195 -3.57 -8.64 -4.20
N GLN A 196 -3.74 -7.34 -3.91
CA GLN A 196 -3.36 -6.26 -4.83
C GLN A 196 -1.84 -6.21 -5.04
N MET A 197 -1.06 -6.39 -3.99
CA MET A 197 0.40 -6.50 -4.09
C MET A 197 0.83 -7.72 -4.90
N GLY A 198 0.10 -8.85 -4.77
CA GLY A 198 0.38 -10.09 -5.50
C GLY A 198 0.08 -10.05 -7.01
N ARG A 199 -0.61 -9.03 -7.51
CA ARG A 199 -0.96 -8.92 -8.95
C ARG A 199 0.26 -8.84 -9.88
N HIS A 200 1.36 -8.30 -9.40
CA HIS A 200 2.61 -8.16 -10.15
C HIS A 200 3.63 -9.25 -9.83
N ASP A 201 3.29 -10.15 -8.90
CA ASP A 201 4.18 -11.26 -8.58
C ASP A 201 4.09 -12.31 -9.66
N ARG A 202 5.24 -12.76 -10.09
CA ARG A 202 5.36 -13.79 -11.13
C ARG A 202 5.82 -15.12 -10.52
N PRO A 203 5.28 -16.24 -10.96
CA PRO A 203 5.75 -17.54 -10.52
C PRO A 203 7.12 -17.86 -11.12
N VAL A 204 8.05 -18.24 -10.26
CA VAL A 204 9.41 -18.66 -10.60
C VAL A 204 9.55 -20.14 -10.27
N ARG A 205 10.08 -20.92 -11.20
CA ARG A 205 10.49 -22.31 -10.96
C ARG A 205 11.94 -22.37 -10.59
N LEU A 206 12.24 -23.08 -9.52
CA LEU A 206 13.61 -23.26 -9.08
C LEU A 206 13.81 -24.61 -8.41
N GLN A 207 15.05 -25.08 -8.48
CA GLN A 207 15.54 -26.26 -7.78
C GLN A 207 16.60 -25.80 -6.77
N LEU A 208 16.42 -26.20 -5.53
CA LEU A 208 17.36 -25.93 -4.43
C LEU A 208 17.89 -27.24 -3.87
N PRO A 209 19.19 -27.38 -3.67
CA PRO A 209 19.77 -28.52 -2.92
C PRO A 209 19.20 -28.54 -1.49
N HIS A 210 18.97 -29.72 -0.92
CA HIS A 210 18.51 -29.86 0.48
C HIS A 210 19.42 -29.16 1.49
N GLY A 211 20.73 -29.01 1.17
CA GLY A 211 21.67 -28.26 1.99
C GLY A 211 21.45 -26.76 2.05
N ASP A 212 20.65 -26.15 1.12
CA ASP A 212 20.36 -24.72 1.11
C ASP A 212 19.06 -24.37 1.84
N GLY A 213 18.94 -24.85 3.07
CA GLY A 213 17.79 -24.55 3.94
C GLY A 213 17.63 -23.05 4.23
N ALA A 214 18.72 -22.27 4.14
CA ALA A 214 18.66 -20.82 4.35
C ALA A 214 17.92 -20.09 3.22
N THR A 215 18.15 -20.48 1.96
CA THR A 215 17.40 -19.92 0.82
C THR A 215 15.94 -20.40 0.85
N LEU A 216 15.71 -21.66 1.19
CA LEU A 216 14.37 -22.20 1.32
C LEU A 216 13.55 -21.45 2.39
N ALA A 217 14.11 -21.26 3.60
CA ALA A 217 13.46 -20.52 4.68
C ALA A 217 13.19 -19.07 4.28
N TRP A 218 14.12 -18.43 3.59
CA TRP A 218 13.95 -17.07 3.08
C TRP A 218 12.81 -16.98 2.06
N LEU A 219 12.69 -17.94 1.15
CA LEU A 219 11.59 -17.98 0.17
C LEU A 219 10.22 -18.06 0.84
N TYR A 220 10.08 -18.83 1.91
CA TYR A 220 8.83 -18.88 2.70
C TYR A 220 8.52 -17.57 3.42
N GLN A 221 9.52 -16.73 3.67
CA GLN A 221 9.32 -15.41 4.30
C GLN A 221 8.93 -14.30 3.32
N VAL A 222 9.43 -14.37 2.08
CA VAL A 222 9.32 -13.26 1.11
C VAL A 222 8.41 -13.54 -0.08
N GLY A 223 7.99 -14.80 -0.27
CA GLY A 223 7.18 -15.23 -1.40
C GLY A 223 6.09 -16.21 -0.99
N GLU A 224 5.18 -16.48 -1.93
CA GLU A 224 4.17 -17.50 -1.81
C GLU A 224 4.65 -18.79 -2.49
N VAL A 225 4.93 -19.83 -1.71
CA VAL A 225 5.28 -21.16 -2.25
C VAL A 225 3.99 -21.83 -2.74
N ILE A 226 3.82 -21.87 -4.07
CA ILE A 226 2.64 -22.43 -4.73
C ILE A 226 2.73 -23.95 -4.78
N GLU A 227 3.91 -24.47 -5.10
CA GLU A 227 4.17 -25.90 -5.24
C GLU A 227 5.55 -26.25 -4.69
N ARG A 228 5.65 -27.41 -4.05
CA ARG A 228 6.91 -28.00 -3.62
C ARG A 228 6.89 -29.49 -3.87
N ARG A 229 7.97 -30.00 -4.45
CA ARG A 229 8.27 -31.42 -4.60
C ARG A 229 9.70 -31.67 -4.18
N ASP A 230 9.91 -32.66 -3.34
CA ASP A 230 11.24 -33.04 -2.89
C ASP A 230 11.65 -34.35 -3.58
N ASP A 231 12.86 -34.40 -4.10
CA ASP A 231 13.56 -35.62 -4.53
C ASP A 231 14.69 -35.97 -3.55
N GLU A 232 15.53 -36.97 -3.84
CA GLU A 232 16.58 -37.42 -2.92
C GLU A 232 17.66 -36.35 -2.66
N GLN A 233 17.86 -35.37 -3.53
CA GLN A 233 18.98 -34.41 -3.49
C GLN A 233 18.51 -32.96 -3.41
N SER A 234 17.29 -32.68 -3.81
CA SER A 234 16.82 -31.29 -3.99
C SER A 234 15.31 -31.11 -3.76
N ALA A 235 14.93 -29.87 -3.49
CA ALA A 235 13.56 -29.40 -3.46
C ALA A 235 13.25 -28.61 -4.74
N TRP A 236 12.22 -29.03 -5.47
CA TRP A 236 11.65 -28.32 -6.61
C TRP A 236 10.53 -27.42 -6.13
N LEU A 237 10.57 -26.15 -6.48
CA LEU A 237 9.66 -25.16 -5.99
C LEU A 237 9.07 -24.34 -7.13
N VAL A 238 7.78 -24.01 -7.02
CA VAL A 238 7.16 -22.90 -7.74
C VAL A 238 6.83 -21.84 -6.71
N VAL A 239 7.48 -20.70 -6.80
CA VAL A 239 7.34 -19.62 -5.82
C VAL A 239 6.93 -18.34 -6.54
N ARG A 240 5.86 -17.71 -6.09
CA ARG A 240 5.46 -16.39 -6.59
C ARG A 240 6.26 -15.31 -5.86
N LEU A 241 6.95 -14.47 -6.63
CA LEU A 241 7.84 -13.42 -6.10
C LEU A 241 7.57 -12.10 -6.80
N ASP A 242 7.69 -11.01 -6.05
CA ASP A 242 7.81 -9.67 -6.62
C ASP A 242 9.15 -9.48 -7.32
N ALA A 243 9.26 -8.45 -8.18
CA ALA A 243 10.46 -8.19 -8.97
C ALA A 243 11.72 -7.93 -8.11
N ALA A 244 11.57 -7.31 -6.93
CA ALA A 244 12.69 -7.00 -6.05
C ALA A 244 13.24 -8.28 -5.39
N ASN A 245 12.35 -9.16 -4.91
CA ASN A 245 12.74 -10.43 -4.31
C ASN A 245 13.24 -11.43 -5.36
N ALA A 246 12.69 -11.40 -6.58
CA ALA A 246 13.24 -12.16 -7.70
C ALA A 246 14.70 -11.75 -8.00
N GLY A 247 14.99 -10.45 -8.11
CA GLY A 247 16.35 -9.97 -8.31
C GLY A 247 17.32 -10.29 -7.16
N ARG A 248 16.81 -10.36 -5.92
CA ARG A 248 17.61 -10.83 -4.75
C ARG A 248 17.89 -12.33 -4.83
N LEU A 249 16.91 -13.11 -5.27
CA LEU A 249 17.07 -14.54 -5.46
C LEU A 249 18.11 -14.84 -6.55
N GLU A 250 18.09 -14.11 -7.68
CA GLU A 250 19.11 -14.22 -8.73
C GLU A 250 20.53 -13.98 -8.21
N LYS A 251 20.69 -12.89 -7.44
CA LYS A 251 21.98 -12.58 -6.80
C LYS A 251 22.42 -13.67 -5.83
N ARG A 252 21.51 -14.26 -5.07
CA ARG A 252 21.79 -15.30 -4.10
C ARG A 252 22.17 -16.61 -4.75
N LEU A 253 21.50 -16.95 -5.86
CA LEU A 253 21.76 -18.18 -6.63
C LEU A 253 22.89 -18.02 -7.66
N GLY A 254 23.33 -16.79 -7.94
CA GLY A 254 24.36 -16.50 -8.96
C GLY A 254 23.90 -16.84 -10.40
N ARG A 255 22.59 -16.92 -10.64
CA ARG A 255 22.01 -17.25 -11.96
C ARG A 255 20.66 -16.55 -12.14
N SER A 256 20.27 -16.35 -13.41
CA SER A 256 18.94 -15.86 -13.76
C SER A 256 17.86 -16.89 -13.45
N LEU A 257 16.67 -16.38 -13.12
CA LEU A 257 15.50 -17.20 -12.77
C LEU A 257 14.73 -17.59 -14.04
N ALA A 258 14.23 -18.82 -14.07
CA ALA A 258 13.26 -19.27 -15.07
C ALA A 258 11.84 -18.90 -14.61
N TRP A 259 11.17 -18.03 -15.38
CA TRP A 259 9.79 -17.66 -15.11
C TRP A 259 8.87 -18.76 -15.59
N ALA A 260 7.92 -19.20 -14.76
CA ALA A 260 7.03 -20.30 -15.10
C ALA A 260 6.11 -20.00 -16.29
N ASP A 261 5.88 -18.71 -16.59
CA ASP A 261 5.03 -18.26 -17.71
C ASP A 261 5.74 -18.29 -19.07
N GLU A 262 7.07 -18.38 -19.11
CA GLU A 262 7.85 -18.35 -20.36
C GLU A 262 7.92 -19.74 -21.03
N GLU A 263 7.82 -20.82 -20.27
CA GLU A 263 7.81 -22.17 -20.82
C GLU A 263 6.49 -22.57 -21.49
N ILE A 264 5.36 -21.93 -21.11
CA ILE A 264 4.06 -22.19 -21.75
C ILE A 264 4.03 -21.60 -23.17
N LYS A 265 4.71 -20.48 -23.42
CA LYS A 265 4.82 -19.86 -24.75
C LYS A 265 5.85 -20.52 -25.68
N ALA A 266 6.76 -21.33 -25.16
CA ALA A 266 7.74 -22.05 -25.94
C ALA A 266 7.26 -23.47 -26.33
N ALA A 267 6.10 -23.90 -25.81
CA ALA A 267 5.49 -25.22 -26.06
C ALA A 267 4.24 -25.15 -26.96
N GLU A 268 3.79 -23.94 -27.38
CA GLU A 268 2.82 -23.67 -28.43
C GLU A 268 3.55 -23.28 -29.73
#